data_0e7c2ca4e82bc1f8baf8922365a6b328
#
_entry.id   0e7c2ca4e82bc1f8baf8922365a6b328
#
_cell.length_a   1.000
_cell.length_b   1.000
_cell.length_c   1.000
_cell.angle_alpha   90.00
_cell.angle_beta   90.00
_cell.angle_gamma   90.00
#
_symmetry.space_group_name_H-M   'P 1'
#
loop_
_entity.id
_entity.type
_entity.pdbx_description
1 polymer ?
#
loop_
_entity_poly.entity_id
_entity_poly.type
_entity_poly.pdbx_seq_one_letter_code
_entity_poly.pdbx_strand_id
1 'polypeptide(L)'
;MRLLLTLLRPFSIPSLLLGLLFFAASLTPSLIPRGPLVQGVLGGLMMALGYFFGQMLALIWRTADMPVLTGKSARKAVGLSAGLVFILFAWTIRSSLTWQNDLRSKMGLEPADALHLVQILVVAVIIFAIAFAFGALIAALFRLVQSRLLRIMPERRANVLGLITVLVLLFVVTRDGILDSAIGILDESYEIAQNLFDTAPPPPTESRITGSAASLVDWGGIGEPGRDFLTSGPDAEDIAAFTGVPALDPIRVYVGRANGETAQDRADLALAELKRLGAFDREVLIVASPTGTGWMDPGSHDPVEYMHGGDIATVGSQYSYLQSPLALIFETDTGLIQATATLETIHEYWKTLAPDKRPRLYAHGLSLGAWSSMYATNLFRLVDDPIDGAFWAGPPFSSGFWNYVQNTRNEGSSWKLPTIGDGSLVRYASRVSDASQAEADWGEMRIVFLQYSSDPIVFYDPYSLWRAPPWMNDAPAQDASEHLRFIPIVTQFQLAMDMALSFGAPPGHGHAYYAQDYIDPWVQTTAPDGWTAQDTARLKAHCDYGFQAGCSER
;
A
#
# COMPACT_ATOMS: atom_id res chain seq x y z
N MET A 1 32.78 -0.71 -33.09
CA MET A 1 32.89 0.69 -33.56
C MET A 1 31.66 1.16 -34.34
N ARG A 2 31.16 0.48 -35.40
CA ARG A 2 29.94 0.90 -36.16
C ARG A 2 28.65 0.86 -35.30
N LEU A 3 28.52 -0.06 -34.32
CA LEU A 3 27.38 -0.14 -33.39
C LEU A 3 27.36 1.06 -32.43
N LEU A 4 28.54 1.47 -31.91
CA LEU A 4 28.68 2.65 -31.05
C LEU A 4 28.34 3.96 -31.79
N LEU A 5 28.72 4.06 -33.08
CA LEU A 5 28.42 5.25 -33.91
C LEU A 5 26.94 5.34 -34.30
N THR A 6 26.19 4.22 -34.31
CA THR A 6 24.72 4.22 -34.50
C THR A 6 23.96 4.52 -33.19
N LEU A 7 24.56 4.29 -32.04
CA LEU A 7 24.03 4.71 -30.74
C LEU A 7 24.16 6.23 -30.53
N LEU A 8 25.17 6.85 -31.15
CA LEU A 8 25.44 8.30 -31.10
C LEU A 8 24.65 9.09 -32.17
N ARG A 9 23.44 8.65 -32.58
CA ARG A 9 22.59 9.54 -33.37
C ARG A 9 22.36 10.83 -32.57
N PRO A 10 22.47 12.01 -33.23
CA PRO A 10 22.26 13.27 -32.55
C PRO A 10 20.87 13.25 -31.87
N PHE A 11 20.85 13.68 -30.60
CA PHE A 11 19.60 13.84 -29.86
C PHE A 11 18.62 14.69 -30.67
N SER A 12 17.35 14.24 -30.72
CA SER A 12 16.28 15.07 -31.26
C SER A 12 16.00 16.19 -30.26
N ILE A 13 16.36 17.42 -30.60
CA ILE A 13 16.13 18.57 -29.70
C ILE A 13 14.66 18.71 -29.30
N PRO A 14 13.66 18.63 -30.19
CA PRO A 14 12.26 18.70 -29.77
C PRO A 14 11.87 17.60 -28.79
N SER A 15 12.36 16.37 -28.98
CA SER A 15 12.08 15.26 -28.06
C SER A 15 12.76 15.47 -26.71
N LEU A 16 13.98 16.02 -26.70
CA LEU A 16 14.68 16.36 -25.46
C LEU A 16 13.97 17.46 -24.69
N LEU A 17 13.42 18.46 -25.37
CA LEU A 17 12.63 19.53 -24.74
C LEU A 17 11.38 18.96 -24.07
N LEU A 18 10.68 18.01 -24.72
CA LEU A 18 9.54 17.34 -24.11
C LEU A 18 9.98 16.49 -22.90
N GLY A 19 11.12 15.80 -23.00
CA GLY A 19 11.73 15.10 -21.87
C GLY A 19 12.01 16.02 -20.66
N LEU A 20 12.57 17.20 -20.91
CA LEU A 20 12.82 18.19 -19.85
C LEU A 20 11.51 18.71 -19.21
N LEU A 21 10.43 18.85 -19.98
CA LEU A 21 9.13 19.22 -19.44
C LEU A 21 8.56 18.12 -18.54
N PHE A 22 8.69 16.85 -18.93
CA PHE A 22 8.28 15.72 -18.08
C PHE A 22 9.12 15.61 -16.81
N PHE A 23 10.43 15.84 -16.92
CA PHE A 23 11.29 15.93 -15.74
C PHE A 23 10.85 17.07 -14.80
N ALA A 24 10.67 18.29 -15.33
CA ALA A 24 10.21 19.43 -14.55
C ALA A 24 8.86 19.15 -13.86
N ALA A 25 7.91 18.56 -14.58
CA ALA A 25 6.62 18.16 -14.04
C ALA A 25 6.77 17.13 -12.90
N SER A 26 7.73 16.21 -12.98
CA SER A 26 7.96 15.20 -11.94
C SER A 26 8.48 15.78 -10.61
N LEU A 27 8.99 17.01 -10.61
CA LEU A 27 9.46 17.70 -9.41
C LEU A 27 8.32 18.32 -8.57
N THR A 28 7.09 18.35 -9.11
CA THR A 28 5.93 18.79 -8.32
C THR A 28 5.66 17.82 -7.17
N PRO A 29 5.09 18.29 -6.04
CA PRO A 29 4.81 17.45 -4.90
C PRO A 29 3.75 16.38 -5.22
N SER A 30 3.79 15.29 -4.49
CA SER A 30 2.77 14.25 -4.46
C SER A 30 2.35 13.99 -3.00
N LEU A 31 1.94 12.77 -2.66
CA LEU A 31 1.40 12.46 -1.33
C LEU A 31 2.47 12.40 -0.24
N ILE A 32 3.66 11.89 -0.57
CA ILE A 32 4.77 11.78 0.40
C ILE A 32 6.05 12.48 -0.11
N PRO A 33 6.91 13.01 0.80
CA PRO A 33 8.17 13.61 0.42
C PRO A 33 9.17 12.52 0.00
N ARG A 34 9.86 12.74 -1.13
CA ARG A 34 10.81 11.77 -1.66
C ARG A 34 12.25 12.17 -1.35
N GLY A 35 13.07 11.19 -1.01
CA GLY A 35 14.51 11.36 -0.95
C GLY A 35 15.12 11.65 -2.33
N PRO A 36 16.36 12.20 -2.39
CA PRO A 36 16.95 12.64 -3.65
C PRO A 36 17.18 11.51 -4.66
N LEU A 37 17.52 10.30 -4.18
CA LEU A 37 17.70 9.13 -5.05
C LEU A 37 16.40 8.77 -5.76
N VAL A 38 15.32 8.62 -5.01
CA VAL A 38 14.00 8.25 -5.54
C VAL A 38 13.46 9.31 -6.48
N GLN A 39 13.53 10.59 -6.08
CA GLN A 39 13.08 11.69 -6.94
C GLN A 39 13.93 11.79 -8.21
N GLY A 40 15.23 11.51 -8.12
CA GLY A 40 16.12 11.45 -9.28
C GLY A 40 15.80 10.31 -10.23
N VAL A 41 15.48 9.11 -9.69
CA VAL A 41 15.03 7.95 -10.49
C VAL A 41 13.73 8.29 -11.22
N LEU A 42 12.71 8.77 -10.50
CA LEU A 42 11.46 9.21 -11.10
C LEU A 42 11.69 10.26 -12.19
N GLY A 43 12.46 11.28 -11.88
CA GLY A 43 12.78 12.37 -12.82
C GLY A 43 13.47 11.87 -14.09
N GLY A 44 14.46 10.99 -13.97
CA GLY A 44 15.17 10.37 -15.10
C GLY A 44 14.27 9.51 -15.98
N LEU A 45 13.38 8.70 -15.35
CA LEU A 45 12.38 7.90 -16.07
C LEU A 45 11.35 8.79 -16.77
N MET A 46 10.87 9.86 -16.14
CA MET A 46 9.95 10.81 -16.74
C MET A 46 10.61 11.54 -17.92
N MET A 47 11.86 11.93 -17.81
CA MET A 47 12.62 12.51 -18.89
C MET A 47 12.74 11.55 -20.09
N ALA A 48 13.02 10.28 -19.83
CA ALA A 48 13.10 9.25 -20.88
C ALA A 48 11.74 9.01 -21.55
N LEU A 49 10.66 8.98 -20.77
CA LEU A 49 9.30 8.82 -21.27
C LEU A 49 8.87 10.01 -22.14
N GLY A 50 9.12 11.24 -21.68
CA GLY A 50 8.85 12.45 -22.47
C GLY A 50 9.68 12.48 -23.77
N TYR A 51 10.95 12.07 -23.73
CA TYR A 51 11.77 11.91 -24.92
C TYR A 51 11.17 10.87 -25.89
N PHE A 52 10.74 9.73 -25.39
CA PHE A 52 10.08 8.68 -26.16
C PHE A 52 8.79 9.19 -26.83
N PHE A 53 7.93 9.89 -26.10
CA PHE A 53 6.74 10.51 -26.66
C PHE A 53 7.07 11.53 -27.74
N GLY A 54 8.11 12.32 -27.56
CA GLY A 54 8.60 13.25 -28.58
C GLY A 54 9.03 12.53 -29.88
N GLN A 55 9.69 11.37 -29.75
CA GLN A 55 10.06 10.55 -30.90
C GLN A 55 8.82 9.93 -31.57
N MET A 56 7.86 9.45 -30.80
CA MET A 56 6.60 8.92 -31.34
C MET A 56 5.79 9.98 -32.08
N LEU A 57 5.64 11.17 -31.50
CA LEU A 57 4.97 12.29 -32.15
C LEU A 57 5.66 12.68 -33.44
N ALA A 58 6.99 12.73 -33.46
CA ALA A 58 7.75 13.00 -34.69
C ALA A 58 7.58 11.90 -35.76
N LEU A 59 7.47 10.64 -35.34
CA LEU A 59 7.19 9.53 -36.24
C LEU A 59 5.79 9.65 -36.84
N ILE A 60 4.75 9.84 -36.02
CA ILE A 60 3.36 10.03 -36.46
C ILE A 60 3.27 11.21 -37.40
N TRP A 61 3.91 12.35 -37.07
CA TRP A 61 3.93 13.54 -37.92
C TRP A 61 4.49 13.28 -39.29
N ARG A 62 5.60 12.53 -39.38
CA ARG A 62 6.24 12.15 -40.64
C ARG A 62 5.43 11.14 -41.45
N THR A 63 4.81 10.16 -40.76
CA THR A 63 4.00 9.14 -41.48
C THR A 63 2.67 9.68 -41.99
N ALA A 64 2.19 10.77 -41.38
CA ALA A 64 1.00 11.51 -41.83
C ALA A 64 1.32 12.57 -42.89
N ASP A 65 2.55 12.62 -43.39
CA ASP A 65 3.02 13.60 -44.38
C ASP A 65 2.72 15.07 -44.01
N MET A 66 2.73 15.37 -42.70
CA MET A 66 2.45 16.71 -42.23
C MET A 66 3.59 17.68 -42.53
N PRO A 67 3.29 18.97 -42.77
CA PRO A 67 4.31 19.94 -43.16
C PRO A 67 5.34 20.14 -42.05
N VAL A 68 6.62 20.18 -42.41
CA VAL A 68 7.74 20.37 -41.50
C VAL A 68 8.38 21.73 -41.75
N LEU A 69 8.56 22.51 -40.70
CA LEU A 69 9.34 23.74 -40.75
C LEU A 69 10.78 23.44 -41.15
N THR A 70 11.33 24.19 -42.07
CA THR A 70 12.70 24.03 -42.57
C THR A 70 13.50 25.32 -42.47
N GLY A 71 14.82 25.22 -42.55
CA GLY A 71 15.72 26.37 -42.66
C GLY A 71 15.69 27.31 -41.44
N LYS A 72 15.61 28.61 -41.69
CA LYS A 72 15.64 29.64 -40.64
C LYS A 72 14.43 29.60 -39.73
N SER A 73 13.24 29.26 -40.25
CA SER A 73 12.00 29.18 -39.47
C SER A 73 12.03 28.02 -38.45
N ALA A 74 12.55 26.87 -38.87
CA ALA A 74 12.73 25.74 -37.94
C ALA A 74 13.70 26.08 -36.79
N ARG A 75 14.82 26.70 -37.11
CA ARG A 75 15.80 27.14 -36.08
C ARG A 75 15.20 28.16 -35.13
N LYS A 76 14.44 29.12 -35.60
CA LYS A 76 13.72 30.09 -34.76
C LYS A 76 12.70 29.40 -33.85
N ALA A 77 11.86 28.50 -34.39
CA ALA A 77 10.87 27.77 -33.63
C ALA A 77 11.51 26.93 -32.53
N VAL A 78 12.55 26.16 -32.85
CA VAL A 78 13.30 25.36 -31.86
C VAL A 78 13.97 26.26 -30.80
N GLY A 79 14.56 27.38 -31.20
CA GLY A 79 15.18 28.32 -30.27
C GLY A 79 14.19 28.95 -29.30
N LEU A 80 13.01 29.37 -29.77
CA LEU A 80 11.93 29.89 -28.93
C LEU A 80 11.39 28.82 -27.97
N SER A 81 11.13 27.62 -28.47
CA SER A 81 10.69 26.51 -27.65
C SER A 81 11.73 26.14 -26.59
N ALA A 82 13.01 26.08 -26.95
CA ALA A 82 14.10 25.84 -26.01
C ALA A 82 14.19 26.91 -24.93
N GLY A 83 14.05 28.20 -25.31
CA GLY A 83 14.03 29.31 -24.36
C GLY A 83 12.86 29.20 -23.35
N LEU A 84 11.67 28.90 -23.85
CA LEU A 84 10.48 28.71 -23.00
C LEU A 84 10.64 27.52 -22.03
N VAL A 85 11.06 26.36 -22.56
CA VAL A 85 11.31 25.17 -21.73
C VAL A 85 12.38 25.43 -20.69
N PHE A 86 13.44 26.14 -21.03
CA PHE A 86 14.50 26.49 -20.09
C PHE A 86 13.99 27.41 -18.98
N ILE A 87 13.15 28.39 -19.29
CA ILE A 87 12.54 29.27 -18.29
C ILE A 87 11.64 28.46 -17.34
N LEU A 88 10.79 27.62 -17.87
CA LEU A 88 9.92 26.74 -17.06
C LEU A 88 10.76 25.78 -16.21
N PHE A 89 11.76 25.18 -16.77
CA PHE A 89 12.69 24.30 -16.05
C PHE A 89 13.38 25.01 -14.89
N ALA A 90 13.97 26.19 -15.14
CA ALA A 90 14.62 26.98 -14.10
C ALA A 90 13.65 27.42 -12.98
N TRP A 91 12.43 27.80 -13.36
CA TRP A 91 11.38 28.13 -12.41
C TRP A 91 11.00 26.91 -11.56
N THR A 92 10.80 25.75 -12.18
CA THR A 92 10.43 24.51 -11.46
C THR A 92 11.55 24.08 -10.52
N ILE A 93 12.82 24.10 -10.96
CA ILE A 93 13.98 23.79 -10.12
C ILE A 93 14.03 24.71 -8.90
N ARG A 94 13.83 26.02 -9.10
CA ARG A 94 13.80 26.97 -7.99
C ARG A 94 12.64 26.69 -7.01
N SER A 95 11.47 26.38 -7.54
CA SER A 95 10.27 26.17 -6.74
C SER A 95 10.24 24.80 -6.06
N SER A 96 10.95 23.81 -6.59
CA SER A 96 10.88 22.43 -6.12
C SER A 96 11.32 22.27 -4.66
N LEU A 97 12.33 23.02 -4.21
CA LEU A 97 12.75 23.02 -2.80
C LEU A 97 11.64 23.58 -1.88
N THR A 98 10.99 24.67 -2.31
CA THR A 98 9.87 25.24 -1.53
C THR A 98 8.73 24.23 -1.41
N TRP A 99 8.37 23.56 -2.50
CA TRP A 99 7.31 22.56 -2.51
C TRP A 99 7.65 21.31 -1.66
N GLN A 100 8.89 20.84 -1.76
CA GLN A 100 9.37 19.72 -0.95
C GLN A 100 9.40 20.08 0.54
N ASN A 101 9.86 21.29 0.88
CA ASN A 101 9.96 21.74 2.26
C ASN A 101 8.58 22.02 2.89
N ASP A 102 7.59 22.46 2.11
CA ASP A 102 6.22 22.55 2.56
C ASP A 102 5.70 21.17 3.01
N LEU A 103 5.86 20.16 2.16
CA LEU A 103 5.43 18.80 2.48
C LEU A 103 6.22 18.18 3.64
N ARG A 104 7.56 18.38 3.64
CA ARG A 104 8.43 17.87 4.71
C ARG A 104 8.11 18.49 6.07
N SER A 105 7.84 19.80 6.11
CA SER A 105 7.48 20.48 7.36
C SER A 105 6.14 19.98 7.94
N LYS A 106 5.17 19.67 7.08
CA LYS A 106 3.87 19.09 7.49
C LYS A 106 4.00 17.69 8.09
N MET A 107 5.06 16.97 7.74
CA MET A 107 5.37 15.64 8.25
C MET A 107 6.51 15.63 9.30
N GLY A 108 6.90 16.80 9.81
CA GLY A 108 7.92 16.90 10.86
C GLY A 108 9.35 16.55 10.41
N LEU A 109 9.62 16.56 9.11
CA LEU A 109 10.93 16.21 8.55
C LEU A 109 11.83 17.45 8.38
N GLU A 110 13.14 17.24 8.52
CA GLU A 110 14.15 18.27 8.25
C GLU A 110 14.04 18.82 6.81
N PRO A 111 14.22 20.13 6.60
CA PRO A 111 14.11 20.71 5.28
C PRO A 111 15.21 20.19 4.34
N ALA A 112 14.86 20.01 3.07
CA ALA A 112 15.80 19.69 2.01
C ALA A 112 16.61 20.92 1.60
N ASP A 113 17.88 20.75 1.29
CA ASP A 113 18.83 21.79 0.93
C ASP A 113 19.20 21.77 -0.57
N ALA A 114 20.13 22.64 -0.96
CA ALA A 114 20.62 22.69 -2.34
C ALA A 114 21.36 21.40 -2.77
N LEU A 115 22.00 20.68 -1.84
CA LEU A 115 22.68 19.41 -2.13
C LEU A 115 21.67 18.34 -2.54
N HIS A 116 20.51 18.29 -1.87
CA HIS A 116 19.40 17.42 -2.24
C HIS A 116 19.02 17.61 -3.73
N LEU A 117 18.92 18.84 -4.18
CA LEU A 117 18.60 19.16 -5.58
C LEU A 117 19.68 18.71 -6.56
N VAL A 118 20.96 18.93 -6.21
CA VAL A 118 22.11 18.47 -7.03
C VAL A 118 22.09 16.94 -7.16
N GLN A 119 21.82 16.23 -6.08
CA GLN A 119 21.72 14.76 -6.09
C GLN A 119 20.57 14.29 -7.01
N ILE A 120 19.41 14.93 -6.96
CA ILE A 120 18.29 14.64 -7.88
C ILE A 120 18.74 14.78 -9.33
N LEU A 121 19.38 15.89 -9.68
CA LEU A 121 19.82 16.15 -11.06
C LEU A 121 20.84 15.12 -11.54
N VAL A 122 21.82 14.77 -10.73
CA VAL A 122 22.85 13.78 -11.06
C VAL A 122 22.22 12.40 -11.29
N VAL A 123 21.37 11.95 -10.37
CA VAL A 123 20.68 10.66 -10.49
C VAL A 123 19.77 10.65 -11.73
N ALA A 124 19.02 11.72 -11.96
CA ALA A 124 18.12 11.80 -13.12
C ALA A 124 18.87 11.72 -14.44
N VAL A 125 20.03 12.35 -14.57
CA VAL A 125 20.86 12.26 -15.76
C VAL A 125 21.38 10.84 -15.98
N ILE A 126 21.82 10.16 -14.91
CA ILE A 126 22.30 8.77 -14.98
C ILE A 126 21.16 7.85 -15.43
N ILE A 127 19.99 7.93 -14.80
CA ILE A 127 18.82 7.10 -15.13
C ILE A 127 18.33 7.38 -16.55
N PHE A 128 18.27 8.65 -16.95
CA PHE A 128 17.95 9.00 -18.34
C PHE A 128 18.94 8.39 -19.33
N ALA A 129 20.25 8.45 -19.05
CA ALA A 129 21.28 7.89 -19.93
C ALA A 129 21.13 6.35 -20.04
N ILE A 130 20.84 5.65 -18.93
CA ILE A 130 20.59 4.20 -18.92
C ILE A 130 19.33 3.87 -19.75
N ALA A 131 18.22 4.56 -19.51
CA ALA A 131 16.97 4.35 -20.24
C ALA A 131 17.12 4.65 -21.73
N PHE A 132 17.86 5.72 -22.08
CA PHE A 132 18.18 6.08 -23.46
C PHE A 132 19.02 4.99 -24.13
N ALA A 133 20.06 4.47 -23.46
CA ALA A 133 20.90 3.39 -23.98
C ALA A 133 20.09 2.12 -24.22
N PHE A 134 19.18 1.78 -23.30
CA PHE A 134 18.26 0.65 -23.44
C PHE A 134 17.32 0.84 -24.66
N GLY A 135 16.70 2.00 -24.80
CA GLY A 135 15.89 2.32 -25.99
C GLY A 135 16.68 2.28 -27.30
N ALA A 136 17.93 2.73 -27.28
CA ALA A 136 18.83 2.64 -28.44
C ALA A 136 19.18 1.18 -28.79
N LEU A 137 19.35 0.31 -27.80
CA LEU A 137 19.59 -1.12 -27.97
C LEU A 137 18.37 -1.80 -28.64
N ILE A 138 17.16 -1.52 -28.14
CA ILE A 138 15.90 -2.01 -28.73
C ILE A 138 15.79 -1.55 -30.20
N ALA A 139 16.07 -0.28 -30.47
CA ALA A 139 16.05 0.26 -31.83
C ALA A 139 17.12 -0.36 -32.72
N ALA A 140 18.28 -0.72 -32.19
CA ALA A 140 19.34 -1.44 -32.92
C ALA A 140 18.91 -2.87 -33.25
N LEU A 141 18.29 -3.57 -32.30
CA LEU A 141 17.75 -4.90 -32.49
C LEU A 141 16.66 -4.91 -33.57
N PHE A 142 15.72 -3.96 -33.50
CA PHE A 142 14.69 -3.78 -34.54
C PHE A 142 15.32 -3.61 -35.91
N ARG A 143 16.30 -2.72 -36.08
CA ARG A 143 16.99 -2.49 -37.37
C ARG A 143 17.74 -3.74 -37.85
N LEU A 144 18.31 -4.52 -36.93
CA LEU A 144 18.97 -5.78 -37.29
C LEU A 144 17.98 -6.78 -37.89
N VAL A 145 16.85 -7.01 -37.22
CA VAL A 145 15.78 -7.89 -37.68
C VAL A 145 15.21 -7.39 -38.99
N GLN A 146 14.84 -6.10 -39.07
CA GLN A 146 14.33 -5.45 -40.26
C GLN A 146 15.30 -5.64 -41.46
N SER A 147 16.60 -5.40 -41.30
CA SER A 147 17.59 -5.52 -42.35
C SER A 147 17.73 -6.96 -42.91
N ARG A 148 17.43 -7.97 -42.08
CA ARG A 148 17.40 -9.37 -42.53
C ARG A 148 16.11 -9.67 -43.29
N LEU A 149 14.97 -9.15 -42.82
CA LEU A 149 13.67 -9.34 -43.48
C LEU A 149 13.57 -8.60 -44.81
N LEU A 150 14.19 -7.43 -44.93
CA LEU A 150 14.26 -6.68 -46.22
C LEU A 150 14.93 -7.43 -47.35
N ARG A 151 15.69 -8.51 -47.07
CA ARG A 151 16.31 -9.36 -48.12
C ARG A 151 15.32 -10.32 -48.77
N ILE A 152 14.20 -10.61 -48.11
CA ILE A 152 13.23 -11.62 -48.52
C ILE A 152 11.82 -11.08 -48.71
N MET A 153 11.53 -9.83 -48.30
CA MET A 153 10.19 -9.27 -48.37
C MET A 153 10.19 -7.73 -48.54
N PRO A 154 9.09 -7.14 -49.01
CA PRO A 154 8.92 -5.70 -49.14
C PRO A 154 8.99 -4.97 -47.80
N GLU A 155 9.43 -3.72 -47.81
CA GLU A 155 9.70 -2.88 -46.64
C GLU A 155 8.53 -2.81 -45.63
N ARG A 156 7.30 -2.63 -46.12
CA ARG A 156 6.12 -2.56 -45.22
C ARG A 156 5.95 -3.83 -44.39
N ARG A 157 6.11 -5.01 -45.03
CA ARG A 157 6.02 -6.30 -44.33
C ARG A 157 7.20 -6.53 -43.41
N ALA A 158 8.41 -6.15 -43.82
CA ALA A 158 9.61 -6.24 -42.98
C ALA A 158 9.50 -5.35 -41.73
N ASN A 159 8.91 -4.16 -41.83
CA ASN A 159 8.67 -3.28 -40.67
C ASN A 159 7.67 -3.87 -39.70
N VAL A 160 6.55 -4.39 -40.18
CA VAL A 160 5.52 -5.00 -39.29
C VAL A 160 6.05 -6.26 -38.63
N LEU A 161 6.63 -7.18 -39.39
CA LEU A 161 7.19 -8.41 -38.82
C LEU A 161 8.39 -8.15 -37.89
N GLY A 162 9.24 -7.18 -38.25
CA GLY A 162 10.33 -6.75 -37.38
C GLY A 162 9.84 -6.20 -36.03
N LEU A 163 8.78 -5.39 -36.05
CA LEU A 163 8.16 -4.89 -34.81
C LEU A 163 7.54 -6.03 -34.01
N ILE A 164 6.77 -6.91 -34.63
CA ILE A 164 6.17 -8.08 -33.99
C ILE A 164 7.28 -8.95 -33.35
N THR A 165 8.36 -9.24 -34.08
CA THR A 165 9.47 -10.05 -33.58
C THR A 165 10.10 -9.42 -32.32
N VAL A 166 10.34 -8.11 -32.33
CA VAL A 166 10.92 -7.41 -31.16
C VAL A 166 9.93 -7.39 -30.01
N LEU A 167 8.64 -7.15 -30.26
CA LEU A 167 7.61 -7.18 -29.22
C LEU A 167 7.45 -8.58 -28.64
N VAL A 168 7.47 -9.64 -29.45
CA VAL A 168 7.43 -11.03 -28.99
C VAL A 168 8.67 -11.35 -28.17
N LEU A 169 9.85 -10.94 -28.60
CA LEU A 169 11.09 -11.16 -27.85
C LEU A 169 11.07 -10.43 -26.51
N LEU A 170 10.62 -9.19 -26.48
CA LEU A 170 10.44 -8.44 -25.24
C LEU A 170 9.41 -9.10 -24.34
N PHE A 171 8.28 -9.53 -24.91
CA PHE A 171 7.23 -10.24 -24.20
C PHE A 171 7.73 -11.56 -23.60
N VAL A 172 8.45 -12.37 -24.38
CA VAL A 172 9.05 -13.63 -23.90
C VAL A 172 10.05 -13.36 -22.78
N VAL A 173 10.93 -12.37 -22.94
CA VAL A 173 11.91 -12.00 -21.89
C VAL A 173 11.25 -11.47 -20.63
N THR A 174 10.10 -10.79 -20.74
CA THR A 174 9.42 -10.20 -19.59
C THR A 174 8.39 -11.13 -18.95
N ARG A 175 7.76 -12.03 -19.69
CA ARG A 175 6.68 -12.89 -19.20
C ARG A 175 7.10 -14.35 -18.92
N ASP A 176 7.87 -14.98 -19.80
CA ASP A 176 8.02 -16.45 -19.83
C ASP A 176 9.18 -17.02 -19.02
N GLY A 177 9.62 -16.45 -18.01
CA GLY A 177 10.55 -17.20 -17.22
C GLY A 177 11.46 -16.40 -16.31
N ILE A 178 11.76 -15.13 -16.58
CA ILE A 178 12.57 -14.34 -15.65
C ILE A 178 11.71 -13.76 -14.54
N LEU A 179 10.49 -13.27 -14.88
CA LEU A 179 9.61 -12.68 -13.87
C LEU A 179 8.93 -13.78 -13.03
N ASP A 180 8.27 -14.75 -13.67
CA ASP A 180 7.59 -15.84 -12.95
C ASP A 180 8.57 -16.73 -12.19
N SER A 181 9.75 -17.03 -12.80
CA SER A 181 10.80 -17.78 -12.11
C SER A 181 11.49 -16.96 -11.01
N ALA A 182 11.68 -15.66 -11.19
CA ALA A 182 12.26 -14.81 -10.15
C ALA A 182 11.29 -14.63 -8.97
N ILE A 183 9.99 -14.59 -9.23
CA ILE A 183 8.95 -14.48 -8.19
C ILE A 183 8.80 -15.81 -7.47
N GLY A 184 8.73 -16.92 -8.18
CA GLY A 184 8.71 -18.26 -7.57
C GLY A 184 9.98 -18.54 -6.75
N ILE A 185 11.15 -18.14 -7.24
CA ILE A 185 12.43 -18.25 -6.49
C ILE A 185 12.45 -17.30 -5.29
N LEU A 186 11.84 -16.11 -5.38
CA LEU A 186 11.73 -15.18 -4.26
C LEU A 186 10.76 -15.69 -3.19
N ASP A 187 9.63 -16.26 -3.59
CA ASP A 187 8.66 -16.87 -2.66
C ASP A 187 9.24 -18.12 -2.00
N GLU A 188 9.82 -19.02 -2.79
CA GLU A 188 10.50 -20.23 -2.30
C GLU A 188 11.73 -19.89 -1.45
N SER A 189 12.53 -18.89 -1.83
CA SER A 189 13.65 -18.41 -1.05
C SER A 189 13.23 -17.71 0.24
N TYR A 190 12.09 -17.04 0.25
CA TYR A 190 11.54 -16.40 1.43
C TYR A 190 10.95 -17.43 2.41
N GLU A 191 10.26 -18.44 1.90
CA GLU A 191 9.78 -19.58 2.68
C GLU A 191 10.98 -20.38 3.26
N ILE A 192 11.99 -20.65 2.46
CA ILE A 192 13.24 -21.31 2.88
C ILE A 192 13.99 -20.43 3.90
N ALA A 193 14.04 -19.11 3.71
CA ALA A 193 14.67 -18.19 4.66
C ALA A 193 13.91 -18.14 6.00
N GLN A 194 12.59 -18.08 5.98
CA GLN A 194 11.80 -18.17 7.21
C GLN A 194 11.98 -19.53 7.92
N ASN A 195 12.16 -20.60 7.18
CA ASN A 195 12.31 -21.94 7.75
C ASN A 195 13.74 -22.34 8.11
N LEU A 196 14.77 -21.80 7.42
CA LEU A 196 16.17 -22.21 7.57
C LEU A 196 17.04 -21.20 8.32
N PHE A 197 16.76 -19.90 8.20
CA PHE A 197 17.57 -18.84 8.84
C PHE A 197 16.99 -18.37 10.16
N ASP A 198 15.73 -18.67 10.39
CA ASP A 198 15.12 -18.49 11.69
C ASP A 198 15.29 -19.79 12.47
N THR A 199 16.28 -19.85 13.34
CA THR A 199 16.20 -20.78 14.46
C THR A 199 14.97 -20.35 15.25
N ALA A 200 13.81 -20.93 14.92
CA ALA A 200 12.59 -20.67 15.65
C ALA A 200 12.91 -20.74 17.15
N PRO A 201 12.56 -19.71 17.94
CA PRO A 201 12.73 -19.79 19.37
C PRO A 201 11.99 -21.04 19.86
N PRO A 202 12.40 -21.62 20.99
CA PRO A 202 11.70 -22.78 21.52
C PRO A 202 10.21 -22.46 21.66
N PRO A 203 9.32 -23.44 21.48
CA PRO A 203 7.89 -23.23 21.62
C PRO A 203 7.55 -22.70 23.00
N PRO A 204 6.50 -21.87 23.15
CA PRO A 204 6.07 -21.34 24.41
C PRO A 204 5.80 -22.45 25.43
N THR A 205 6.20 -22.25 26.68
CA THR A 205 5.97 -23.23 27.75
C THR A 205 4.55 -23.12 28.34
N GLU A 206 3.94 -21.96 28.21
CA GLU A 206 2.63 -21.67 28.76
C GLU A 206 1.52 -22.26 27.86
N SER A 207 0.68 -23.12 28.46
CA SER A 207 -0.40 -23.82 27.73
C SER A 207 -1.46 -22.88 27.14
N ARG A 208 -1.54 -21.64 27.61
CA ARG A 208 -2.44 -20.60 27.09
C ARG A 208 -1.96 -19.97 25.77
N ILE A 209 -0.68 -20.14 25.41
CA ILE A 209 -0.14 -19.57 24.18
C ILE A 209 -0.26 -20.57 23.02
N THR A 210 -0.76 -20.13 21.89
CA THR A 210 -0.80 -20.91 20.65
C THR A 210 0.63 -21.32 20.24
N GLY A 211 0.79 -22.57 19.82
CA GLY A 211 2.10 -23.13 19.50
C GLY A 211 2.82 -23.79 20.68
N SER A 212 2.27 -23.72 21.90
CA SER A 212 2.78 -24.47 23.07
C SER A 212 2.56 -25.98 22.92
N ALA A 213 3.12 -26.77 23.82
CA ALA A 213 2.95 -28.23 23.83
C ALA A 213 1.46 -28.68 23.97
N ALA A 214 0.59 -27.82 24.48
CA ALA A 214 -0.86 -28.08 24.59
C ALA A 214 -1.65 -27.55 23.39
N SER A 215 -1.04 -26.78 22.50
CA SER A 215 -1.69 -26.20 21.32
C SER A 215 -1.98 -27.24 20.26
N LEU A 216 -3.06 -27.00 19.50
CA LEU A 216 -3.38 -27.77 18.30
C LEU A 216 -2.60 -27.28 17.07
N VAL A 217 -2.03 -26.07 17.14
CA VAL A 217 -1.23 -25.46 16.08
C VAL A 217 0.25 -25.80 16.32
N ASP A 218 0.91 -26.37 15.31
CA ASP A 218 2.33 -26.66 15.38
C ASP A 218 3.17 -25.38 15.31
N TRP A 219 4.06 -25.16 16.30
CA TRP A 219 4.91 -23.97 16.38
C TRP A 219 5.86 -23.85 15.17
N GLY A 220 6.34 -24.98 14.65
CA GLY A 220 7.20 -25.02 13.48
C GLY A 220 6.52 -24.55 12.18
N GLY A 221 5.19 -24.63 12.13
CA GLY A 221 4.37 -24.13 11.01
C GLY A 221 4.00 -22.65 11.10
N ILE A 222 4.29 -21.98 12.22
CA ILE A 222 4.05 -20.56 12.41
C ILE A 222 5.30 -19.77 12.01
N GLY A 223 5.18 -18.91 11.01
CA GLY A 223 6.27 -18.01 10.61
C GLY A 223 6.56 -16.94 11.66
N GLU A 224 7.74 -16.28 11.53
CA GLU A 224 8.18 -15.21 12.45
C GLU A 224 7.08 -14.17 12.75
N PRO A 225 6.37 -13.59 11.75
CA PRO A 225 5.34 -12.60 12.07
C PRO A 225 4.23 -13.10 13.00
N GLY A 226 3.86 -14.38 12.86
CA GLY A 226 2.86 -15.01 13.72
C GLY A 226 3.40 -15.31 15.12
N ARG A 227 4.66 -15.74 15.21
CA ARG A 227 5.34 -15.96 16.51
C ARG A 227 5.48 -14.66 17.27
N ASP A 228 5.88 -13.58 16.60
CA ASP A 228 5.96 -12.24 17.19
C ASP A 228 4.60 -11.79 17.72
N PHE A 229 3.55 -11.92 16.93
CA PHE A 229 2.19 -11.61 17.38
C PHE A 229 1.78 -12.39 18.62
N LEU A 230 2.13 -13.66 18.71
CA LEU A 230 1.77 -14.54 19.83
C LEU A 230 2.53 -14.25 21.13
N THR A 231 3.75 -13.72 21.04
CA THR A 231 4.66 -13.64 22.20
C THR A 231 4.99 -12.21 22.64
N SER A 232 4.59 -11.20 21.88
CA SER A 232 5.01 -9.81 22.12
C SER A 232 3.90 -8.89 22.63
N GLY A 233 2.68 -9.39 22.85
CA GLY A 233 1.57 -8.60 23.38
C GLY A 233 1.63 -8.40 24.88
N PRO A 234 0.81 -7.49 25.41
CA PRO A 234 0.68 -7.28 26.84
C PRO A 234 0.09 -8.53 27.52
N ASP A 235 0.54 -8.82 28.72
CA ASP A 235 -0.06 -9.84 29.58
C ASP A 235 -0.99 -9.22 30.64
N ALA A 236 -1.57 -10.06 31.51
CA ALA A 236 -2.47 -9.61 32.58
C ALA A 236 -1.78 -8.66 33.55
N GLU A 237 -0.47 -8.80 33.81
CA GLU A 237 0.29 -7.96 34.71
C GLU A 237 0.50 -6.56 34.10
N ASP A 238 0.87 -6.49 32.84
CA ASP A 238 1.02 -5.23 32.10
C ASP A 238 -0.29 -4.44 32.06
N ILE A 239 -1.38 -5.13 31.72
CA ILE A 239 -2.71 -4.51 31.63
C ILE A 239 -3.19 -4.06 33.01
N ALA A 240 -3.00 -4.87 34.07
CA ALA A 240 -3.38 -4.51 35.42
C ALA A 240 -2.54 -3.34 35.96
N ALA A 241 -1.25 -3.27 35.60
CA ALA A 241 -0.38 -2.14 35.98
C ALA A 241 -0.86 -0.84 35.34
N PHE A 242 -1.34 -0.89 34.09
CA PHE A 242 -1.91 0.27 33.42
C PHE A 242 -3.29 0.66 33.95
N THR A 243 -4.22 -0.30 34.06
CA THR A 243 -5.62 -0.03 34.42
C THR A 243 -5.84 0.21 35.92
N GLY A 244 -4.98 -0.35 36.75
CA GLY A 244 -5.12 -0.33 38.22
C GLY A 244 -6.15 -1.33 38.76
N VAL A 245 -6.67 -2.24 37.93
CA VAL A 245 -7.63 -3.28 38.30
C VAL A 245 -7.12 -4.65 37.83
N PRO A 246 -7.57 -5.77 38.42
CA PRO A 246 -7.22 -7.09 37.94
C PRO A 246 -7.60 -7.26 36.45
N ALA A 247 -6.72 -7.83 35.69
CA ALA A 247 -6.90 -8.05 34.24
C ALA A 247 -6.79 -9.55 33.89
N LEU A 248 -7.18 -9.90 32.68
CA LEU A 248 -6.98 -11.23 32.10
C LEU A 248 -5.82 -11.21 31.09
N ASP A 249 -5.22 -12.38 30.85
CA ASP A 249 -4.33 -12.54 29.72
C ASP A 249 -5.13 -12.52 28.42
N PRO A 250 -4.82 -11.65 27.45
CA PRO A 250 -5.46 -11.70 26.14
C PRO A 250 -5.23 -13.05 25.45
N ILE A 251 -6.21 -13.52 24.69
CA ILE A 251 -6.06 -14.74 23.90
C ILE A 251 -5.63 -14.34 22.48
N ARG A 252 -4.47 -14.80 22.05
CA ARG A 252 -3.97 -14.65 20.69
C ARG A 252 -3.87 -16.01 20.01
N VAL A 253 -4.55 -16.18 18.88
CA VAL A 253 -4.49 -17.38 18.03
C VAL A 253 -3.91 -16.97 16.69
N TYR A 254 -2.92 -17.72 16.23
CA TYR A 254 -2.36 -17.52 14.90
C TYR A 254 -2.07 -18.85 14.24
N VAL A 255 -2.55 -19.01 12.99
CA VAL A 255 -2.32 -20.19 12.18
C VAL A 255 -1.44 -19.80 11.00
N GLY A 256 -0.23 -20.36 10.94
CA GLY A 256 0.70 -20.14 9.85
C GLY A 256 0.24 -20.82 8.55
N ARG A 257 0.74 -20.35 7.42
CA ARG A 257 0.41 -20.95 6.10
C ARG A 257 0.80 -22.44 6.03
N ALA A 258 1.89 -22.83 6.68
CA ALA A 258 2.35 -24.22 6.72
C ALA A 258 1.57 -25.15 7.67
N ASN A 259 0.69 -24.60 8.51
CA ASN A 259 -0.13 -25.38 9.44
C ASN A 259 -1.34 -26.08 8.78
N GLY A 260 -1.63 -25.82 7.51
CA GLY A 260 -2.72 -26.46 6.76
C GLY A 260 -2.55 -26.32 5.26
N GLU A 261 -2.92 -27.34 4.49
CA GLU A 261 -2.77 -27.35 3.04
C GLU A 261 -3.74 -26.36 2.37
N THR A 262 -4.97 -26.30 2.84
CA THR A 262 -6.02 -25.44 2.29
C THR A 262 -6.36 -24.28 3.24
N ALA A 263 -7.02 -23.25 2.74
CA ALA A 263 -7.56 -22.17 3.55
C ALA A 263 -8.57 -22.67 4.58
N GLN A 264 -9.36 -23.71 4.22
CA GLN A 264 -10.32 -24.31 5.11
C GLN A 264 -9.64 -25.08 6.26
N ASP A 265 -8.59 -25.86 5.98
CA ASP A 265 -7.84 -26.57 7.03
C ASP A 265 -7.30 -25.59 8.09
N ARG A 266 -6.76 -24.47 7.63
CA ARG A 266 -6.26 -23.42 8.53
C ARG A 266 -7.40 -22.73 9.32
N ALA A 267 -8.55 -22.52 8.70
CA ALA A 267 -9.73 -21.96 9.37
C ALA A 267 -10.29 -22.92 10.44
N ASP A 268 -10.37 -24.20 10.13
CA ASP A 268 -10.82 -25.24 11.07
C ASP A 268 -9.86 -25.38 12.25
N LEU A 269 -8.55 -25.32 11.98
CA LEU A 269 -7.54 -25.34 13.02
C LEU A 269 -7.60 -24.09 13.91
N ALA A 270 -7.82 -22.90 13.32
CA ALA A 270 -8.02 -21.67 14.06
C ALA A 270 -9.24 -21.74 14.99
N LEU A 271 -10.37 -22.25 14.50
CA LEU A 271 -11.56 -22.46 15.33
C LEU A 271 -11.32 -23.45 16.46
N ALA A 272 -10.64 -24.58 16.15
CA ALA A 272 -10.32 -25.58 17.18
C ALA A 272 -9.44 -25.02 18.30
N GLU A 273 -8.45 -24.19 17.93
CA GLU A 273 -7.54 -23.54 18.89
C GLU A 273 -8.26 -22.45 19.72
N LEU A 274 -9.14 -21.64 19.10
CA LEU A 274 -10.01 -20.70 19.81
C LEU A 274 -10.86 -21.39 20.86
N LYS A 275 -11.47 -22.55 20.53
CA LYS A 275 -12.24 -23.36 21.47
C LYS A 275 -11.40 -23.90 22.60
N ARG A 276 -10.21 -24.41 22.30
CA ARG A 276 -9.27 -24.91 23.31
C ARG A 276 -8.91 -23.86 24.35
N LEU A 277 -8.73 -22.60 23.90
CA LEU A 277 -8.34 -21.48 24.73
C LEU A 277 -9.51 -20.78 25.44
N GLY A 278 -10.76 -21.17 25.17
CA GLY A 278 -11.93 -20.53 25.74
C GLY A 278 -12.20 -19.13 25.18
N ALA A 279 -11.82 -18.88 23.92
CA ALA A 279 -11.95 -17.56 23.28
C ALA A 279 -13.41 -17.10 23.16
N PHE A 280 -14.36 -18.03 23.11
CA PHE A 280 -15.79 -17.73 23.02
C PHE A 280 -16.43 -17.37 24.37
N ASP A 281 -15.70 -17.50 25.47
CA ASP A 281 -16.12 -17.06 26.81
C ASP A 281 -15.60 -15.64 27.12
N ARG A 282 -14.86 -14.99 26.19
CA ARG A 282 -14.38 -13.61 26.31
C ARG A 282 -15.47 -12.60 25.93
N GLU A 283 -15.30 -11.36 26.39
CA GLU A 283 -16.20 -10.25 26.04
C GLU A 283 -16.12 -9.92 24.52
N VAL A 284 -14.91 -9.94 23.95
CA VAL A 284 -14.65 -9.55 22.57
C VAL A 284 -13.88 -10.64 21.82
N LEU A 285 -14.29 -10.91 20.58
CA LEU A 285 -13.57 -11.75 19.62
C LEU A 285 -13.30 -10.96 18.34
N ILE A 286 -12.02 -10.82 17.97
CA ILE A 286 -11.59 -10.17 16.73
C ILE A 286 -11.11 -11.23 15.73
N VAL A 287 -11.75 -11.29 14.57
CA VAL A 287 -11.24 -12.04 13.41
C VAL A 287 -10.43 -11.07 12.55
N ALA A 288 -9.12 -11.18 12.65
CA ALA A 288 -8.19 -10.30 11.96
C ALA A 288 -7.58 -10.98 10.74
N SER A 289 -7.50 -10.24 9.63
CA SER A 289 -6.79 -10.67 8.44
C SER A 289 -5.40 -10.02 8.45
N PRO A 290 -4.30 -10.80 8.42
CA PRO A 290 -2.95 -10.26 8.39
C PRO A 290 -2.61 -9.60 7.06
N THR A 291 -1.48 -8.87 7.01
CA THR A 291 -0.91 -8.32 5.78
C THR A 291 -0.30 -9.41 4.89
N GLY A 292 0.30 -9.04 3.75
CA GLY A 292 0.84 -9.99 2.78
C GLY A 292 1.83 -11.01 3.36
N THR A 293 2.73 -10.57 4.25
CA THR A 293 3.71 -11.44 4.93
C THR A 293 3.14 -12.25 6.10
N GLY A 294 1.89 -12.01 6.46
CA GLY A 294 1.31 -12.58 7.68
C GLY A 294 1.48 -11.69 8.92
N TRP A 295 2.03 -10.49 8.76
CA TRP A 295 2.24 -9.56 9.86
C TRP A 295 0.93 -8.99 10.41
N MET A 296 0.83 -9.00 11.73
CA MET A 296 -0.24 -8.42 12.54
C MET A 296 0.33 -7.19 13.24
N ASP A 297 -0.25 -6.01 13.02
CA ASP A 297 0.27 -4.76 13.57
C ASP A 297 0.06 -4.67 15.08
N PRO A 298 1.14 -4.72 15.88
CA PRO A 298 1.01 -4.57 17.34
C PRO A 298 0.42 -3.23 17.74
N GLY A 299 0.67 -2.18 16.96
CA GLY A 299 0.05 -0.87 17.16
C GLY A 299 -1.47 -0.90 17.11
N SER A 300 -2.05 -1.87 16.38
CA SER A 300 -3.51 -2.07 16.34
C SER A 300 -4.00 -3.01 17.45
N HIS A 301 -3.28 -4.09 17.75
CA HIS A 301 -3.79 -5.14 18.64
C HIS A 301 -3.55 -4.86 20.12
N ASP A 302 -2.36 -4.37 20.48
CA ASP A 302 -2.06 -4.10 21.90
C ASP A 302 -3.05 -3.10 22.53
N PRO A 303 -3.37 -1.93 21.89
CA PRO A 303 -4.29 -0.98 22.51
C PRO A 303 -5.67 -1.54 22.84
N VAL A 304 -6.26 -2.35 21.97
CA VAL A 304 -7.60 -2.89 22.21
C VAL A 304 -7.61 -3.92 23.34
N GLU A 305 -6.49 -4.61 23.56
CA GLU A 305 -6.33 -5.52 24.69
C GLU A 305 -6.31 -4.79 26.04
N TYR A 306 -5.64 -3.62 26.10
CA TYR A 306 -5.70 -2.73 27.26
C TYR A 306 -7.11 -2.21 27.53
N MET A 307 -7.84 -1.82 26.47
CA MET A 307 -9.20 -1.25 26.56
C MET A 307 -10.20 -2.23 27.18
N HIS A 308 -10.04 -3.53 26.90
CA HIS A 308 -10.93 -4.59 27.39
C HIS A 308 -10.35 -5.33 28.60
N GLY A 309 -9.30 -4.79 29.25
CA GLY A 309 -8.73 -5.43 30.44
C GLY A 309 -8.24 -6.86 30.20
N GLY A 310 -7.86 -7.19 28.95
CA GLY A 310 -7.47 -8.52 28.53
C GLY A 310 -8.64 -9.50 28.32
N ASP A 311 -9.89 -9.10 28.51
CA ASP A 311 -11.07 -9.94 28.24
C ASP A 311 -11.42 -9.98 26.74
N ILE A 312 -10.43 -10.36 25.95
CA ILE A 312 -10.46 -10.32 24.48
C ILE A 312 -9.73 -11.52 23.88
N ALA A 313 -10.19 -11.93 22.71
CA ALA A 313 -9.50 -12.90 21.88
C ALA A 313 -9.30 -12.34 20.46
N THR A 314 -8.13 -12.57 19.88
CA THR A 314 -7.84 -12.22 18.49
C THR A 314 -7.31 -13.43 17.72
N VAL A 315 -7.82 -13.66 16.50
CA VAL A 315 -7.35 -14.74 15.64
C VAL A 315 -6.91 -14.22 14.28
N GLY A 316 -5.78 -14.73 13.78
CA GLY A 316 -5.25 -14.48 12.45
C GLY A 316 -4.83 -15.77 11.74
N SER A 317 -4.94 -15.80 10.41
CA SER A 317 -4.49 -16.93 9.59
C SER A 317 -3.65 -16.42 8.43
N GLN A 318 -2.40 -16.88 8.32
CA GLN A 318 -1.48 -16.48 7.27
C GLN A 318 -1.87 -17.09 5.92
N TYR A 319 -1.77 -16.29 4.86
CA TYR A 319 -2.13 -16.72 3.50
C TYR A 319 -0.97 -16.68 2.51
N SER A 320 0.07 -15.89 2.78
CA SER A 320 1.21 -15.66 1.88
C SER A 320 2.51 -15.49 2.65
N TYR A 321 3.63 -15.63 1.95
CA TYR A 321 4.97 -15.26 2.41
C TYR A 321 5.49 -14.01 1.69
N LEU A 322 4.77 -13.50 0.69
CA LEU A 322 5.18 -12.36 -0.11
C LEU A 322 5.01 -11.04 0.64
N GLN A 323 5.95 -10.13 0.44
CA GLN A 323 5.78 -8.76 0.88
C GLN A 323 4.54 -8.12 0.24
N SER A 324 3.87 -7.23 0.96
CA SER A 324 2.57 -6.67 0.56
C SER A 324 2.49 -6.14 -0.88
N PRO A 325 3.50 -5.43 -1.45
CA PRO A 325 3.44 -5.01 -2.85
C PRO A 325 3.40 -6.17 -3.85
N LEU A 326 4.11 -7.25 -3.54
CA LEU A 326 4.13 -8.46 -4.38
C LEU A 326 2.85 -9.28 -4.19
N ALA A 327 2.40 -9.44 -2.95
CA ALA A 327 1.14 -10.11 -2.65
C ALA A 327 -0.06 -9.40 -3.29
N LEU A 328 -0.05 -8.06 -3.37
CA LEU A 328 -1.07 -7.26 -4.06
C LEU A 328 -1.14 -7.60 -5.56
N ILE A 329 -0.02 -7.91 -6.19
CA ILE A 329 0.04 -8.16 -7.64
C ILE A 329 -0.24 -9.64 -7.96
N PHE A 330 0.26 -10.57 -7.15
CA PHE A 330 0.34 -11.99 -7.49
C PHE A 330 -0.52 -12.93 -6.64
N GLU A 331 -0.84 -12.55 -5.38
CA GLU A 331 -1.54 -13.43 -4.43
C GLU A 331 -2.78 -12.80 -3.80
N THR A 332 -3.38 -11.83 -4.45
CA THR A 332 -4.60 -11.18 -3.93
C THR A 332 -5.70 -12.19 -3.61
N ASP A 333 -6.00 -13.10 -4.56
CA ASP A 333 -7.08 -14.09 -4.39
C ASP A 333 -6.83 -15.01 -3.21
N THR A 334 -5.59 -15.37 -2.92
CA THR A 334 -5.23 -16.24 -1.79
C THR A 334 -5.61 -15.59 -0.45
N GLY A 335 -5.35 -14.30 -0.30
CA GLY A 335 -5.76 -13.53 0.88
C GLY A 335 -7.26 -13.45 1.06
N LEU A 336 -7.99 -13.17 -0.03
CA LEU A 336 -9.46 -13.10 -0.02
C LEU A 336 -10.09 -14.44 0.38
N ILE A 337 -9.57 -15.54 -0.17
CA ILE A 337 -10.05 -16.91 0.13
C ILE A 337 -9.78 -17.26 1.60
N GLN A 338 -8.57 -16.96 2.10
CA GLN A 338 -8.24 -17.27 3.50
C GLN A 338 -9.08 -16.48 4.49
N ALA A 339 -9.22 -15.18 4.29
CA ALA A 339 -10.02 -14.34 5.18
C ALA A 339 -11.49 -14.80 5.19
N THR A 340 -12.02 -15.16 4.02
CA THR A 340 -13.38 -15.69 3.89
C THR A 340 -13.54 -17.01 4.66
N ALA A 341 -12.65 -17.98 4.45
CA ALA A 341 -12.71 -19.26 5.14
C ALA A 341 -12.63 -19.07 6.67
N THR A 342 -11.72 -18.22 7.14
CA THR A 342 -11.53 -17.98 8.57
C THR A 342 -12.76 -17.32 9.21
N LEU A 343 -13.27 -16.23 8.60
CA LEU A 343 -14.44 -15.53 9.15
C LEU A 343 -15.70 -16.41 9.09
N GLU A 344 -15.96 -17.11 7.98
CA GLU A 344 -17.13 -17.98 7.85
C GLU A 344 -17.11 -19.11 8.87
N THR A 345 -16.00 -19.82 9.01
CA THR A 345 -15.88 -20.95 9.94
C THR A 345 -16.12 -20.51 11.39
N ILE A 346 -15.59 -19.34 11.77
CA ILE A 346 -15.75 -18.80 13.12
C ILE A 346 -17.18 -18.27 13.33
N HIS A 347 -17.72 -17.52 12.37
CA HIS A 347 -19.07 -16.96 12.43
C HIS A 347 -20.14 -18.04 12.47
N GLU A 348 -20.01 -19.10 11.67
CA GLU A 348 -20.95 -20.22 11.70
C GLU A 348 -20.98 -20.92 13.09
N TYR A 349 -19.82 -21.09 13.73
CA TYR A 349 -19.78 -21.61 15.08
C TYR A 349 -20.35 -20.60 16.10
N TRP A 350 -19.99 -19.31 15.99
CA TRP A 350 -20.46 -18.24 16.86
C TRP A 350 -21.98 -18.13 16.87
N LYS A 351 -22.66 -18.32 15.73
CA LYS A 351 -24.12 -18.37 15.63
C LYS A 351 -24.76 -19.54 16.40
N THR A 352 -24.01 -20.59 16.65
CA THR A 352 -24.53 -21.72 17.45
C THR A 352 -24.59 -21.44 18.95
N LEU A 353 -23.91 -20.40 19.41
CA LEU A 353 -23.88 -19.98 20.81
C LEU A 353 -25.12 -19.16 21.16
N ALA A 354 -25.54 -19.22 22.41
CA ALA A 354 -26.64 -18.38 22.89
C ALA A 354 -26.27 -16.89 22.78
N PRO A 355 -27.13 -16.02 22.23
CA PRO A 355 -26.80 -14.61 21.99
C PRO A 355 -26.32 -13.83 23.23
N ASP A 356 -26.79 -14.20 24.41
CA ASP A 356 -26.44 -13.59 25.68
C ASP A 356 -25.14 -14.12 26.31
N LYS A 357 -24.47 -15.09 25.66
CA LYS A 357 -23.26 -15.76 26.16
C LYS A 357 -22.11 -15.78 25.16
N ARG A 358 -22.33 -15.24 23.97
CA ARG A 358 -21.31 -15.20 22.94
C ARG A 358 -20.52 -13.87 22.98
N PRO A 359 -19.23 -13.88 22.62
CA PRO A 359 -18.46 -12.64 22.53
C PRO A 359 -19.03 -11.70 21.48
N ARG A 360 -18.84 -10.40 21.64
CA ARG A 360 -19.02 -9.44 20.55
C ARG A 360 -17.98 -9.72 19.47
N LEU A 361 -18.45 -9.89 18.23
CA LEU A 361 -17.61 -10.33 17.10
C LEU A 361 -17.26 -9.18 16.18
N TYR A 362 -15.98 -8.97 15.95
CA TYR A 362 -15.46 -7.91 15.09
C TYR A 362 -14.54 -8.43 14.01
N ALA A 363 -14.61 -7.81 12.82
CA ALA A 363 -13.68 -8.03 11.73
C ALA A 363 -12.63 -6.92 11.69
N HIS A 364 -11.37 -7.28 11.47
CA HIS A 364 -10.26 -6.32 11.44
C HIS A 364 -9.23 -6.62 10.36
N GLY A 365 -8.48 -5.59 9.96
CA GLY A 365 -7.30 -5.74 9.11
C GLY A 365 -6.65 -4.41 8.77
N LEU A 366 -5.38 -4.48 8.44
CA LEU A 366 -4.57 -3.39 7.93
C LEU A 366 -4.17 -3.69 6.49
N SER A 367 -4.21 -2.67 5.60
CA SER A 367 -3.71 -2.80 4.22
C SER A 367 -4.40 -3.94 3.46
N LEU A 368 -3.64 -4.90 2.91
CA LEU A 368 -4.20 -6.10 2.26
C LEU A 368 -5.10 -6.91 3.21
N GLY A 369 -4.77 -6.92 4.51
CA GLY A 369 -5.64 -7.50 5.53
C GLY A 369 -6.99 -6.79 5.61
N ALA A 370 -7.01 -5.46 5.52
CA ALA A 370 -8.26 -4.71 5.46
C ALA A 370 -9.10 -5.09 4.23
N TRP A 371 -8.47 -5.19 3.06
CA TRP A 371 -9.15 -5.62 1.85
C TRP A 371 -9.71 -7.04 1.97
N SER A 372 -8.90 -7.98 2.45
CA SER A 372 -9.31 -9.38 2.63
C SER A 372 -10.43 -9.51 3.66
N SER A 373 -10.33 -8.82 4.78
CA SER A 373 -11.36 -8.77 5.82
C SER A 373 -12.68 -8.18 5.31
N MET A 374 -12.63 -7.05 4.58
CA MET A 374 -13.81 -6.46 3.93
C MET A 374 -14.48 -7.39 2.92
N TYR A 375 -13.68 -8.13 2.15
CA TYR A 375 -14.20 -9.10 1.18
C TYR A 375 -14.92 -10.27 1.88
N ALA A 376 -14.37 -10.72 3.01
CA ALA A 376 -14.96 -11.79 3.82
C ALA A 376 -16.28 -11.35 4.48
N THR A 377 -16.45 -10.07 4.82
CA THR A 377 -17.69 -9.51 5.41
C THR A 377 -18.78 -9.31 4.35
N ASN A 378 -19.11 -10.37 3.61
CA ASN A 378 -20.17 -10.33 2.61
C ASN A 378 -21.53 -10.12 3.28
N LEU A 379 -22.24 -9.06 2.91
CA LEU A 379 -23.53 -8.67 3.46
C LEU A 379 -24.55 -9.81 3.46
N PHE A 380 -24.63 -10.60 2.40
CA PHE A 380 -25.61 -11.70 2.29
C PHE A 380 -25.40 -12.82 3.31
N ARG A 381 -24.20 -12.96 3.85
CA ARG A 381 -23.86 -13.97 4.87
C ARG A 381 -24.09 -13.47 6.29
N LEU A 382 -24.00 -12.14 6.46
CA LEU A 382 -24.14 -11.48 7.76
C LEU A 382 -25.56 -10.98 8.07
N VAL A 383 -26.48 -11.06 7.10
CA VAL A 383 -27.84 -10.49 7.26
C VAL A 383 -28.67 -11.20 8.33
N ASP A 384 -28.54 -12.53 8.48
CA ASP A 384 -29.34 -13.30 9.43
C ASP A 384 -28.90 -13.09 10.88
N ASP A 385 -27.59 -12.94 11.11
CA ASP A 385 -26.99 -12.73 12.42
C ASP A 385 -25.70 -11.90 12.24
N PRO A 386 -25.81 -10.56 12.27
CA PRO A 386 -24.71 -9.67 11.97
C PRO A 386 -23.62 -9.71 13.04
N ILE A 387 -22.36 -9.49 12.62
CA ILE A 387 -21.28 -9.19 13.54
C ILE A 387 -21.48 -7.80 14.16
N ASP A 388 -20.87 -7.53 15.32
CA ASP A 388 -21.03 -6.27 16.05
C ASP A 388 -20.34 -5.10 15.36
N GLY A 389 -19.33 -5.36 14.52
CA GLY A 389 -18.69 -4.31 13.75
C GLY A 389 -17.42 -4.71 13.05
N ALA A 390 -16.74 -3.70 12.50
CA ALA A 390 -15.47 -3.88 11.83
C ALA A 390 -14.60 -2.62 11.93
N PHE A 391 -13.30 -2.85 12.01
CA PHE A 391 -12.32 -1.77 11.96
C PHE A 391 -11.26 -2.07 10.89
N TRP A 392 -11.17 -1.23 9.86
CA TRP A 392 -10.23 -1.38 8.77
C TRP A 392 -9.30 -0.19 8.63
N ALA A 393 -7.99 -0.45 8.65
CA ALA A 393 -6.97 0.57 8.52
C ALA A 393 -6.29 0.48 7.14
N GLY A 394 -6.06 1.63 6.50
CA GLY A 394 -5.33 1.73 5.24
C GLY A 394 -5.84 0.83 4.11
N PRO A 395 -7.14 0.77 3.83
CA PRO A 395 -7.67 -0.11 2.79
C PRO A 395 -7.08 0.25 1.42
N PRO A 396 -6.52 -0.71 0.65
CA PRO A 396 -6.00 -0.40 -0.68
C PRO A 396 -7.08 0.13 -1.62
N PHE A 397 -6.70 1.01 -2.53
CA PHE A 397 -7.56 1.60 -3.57
C PHE A 397 -8.40 0.57 -4.36
N SER A 398 -7.94 -0.68 -4.44
CA SER A 398 -8.60 -1.79 -5.14
C SER A 398 -9.73 -2.45 -4.34
N SER A 399 -9.90 -2.10 -3.05
CA SER A 399 -10.92 -2.69 -2.17
C SER A 399 -12.32 -2.31 -2.62
N GLY A 400 -13.09 -3.29 -3.11
CA GLY A 400 -14.42 -3.05 -3.69
C GLY A 400 -15.42 -2.46 -2.71
N PHE A 401 -15.45 -2.95 -1.46
CA PHE A 401 -16.35 -2.43 -0.43
C PHE A 401 -15.98 -1.00 -0.02
N TRP A 402 -14.70 -0.70 0.19
CA TRP A 402 -14.25 0.67 0.47
C TRP A 402 -14.64 1.63 -0.66
N ASN A 403 -14.41 1.25 -1.92
CA ASN A 403 -14.80 2.05 -3.08
C ASN A 403 -16.31 2.29 -3.12
N TYR A 404 -17.13 1.27 -2.80
CA TYR A 404 -18.57 1.42 -2.73
C TYR A 404 -18.97 2.45 -1.67
N VAL A 405 -18.45 2.32 -0.44
CA VAL A 405 -18.72 3.25 0.67
C VAL A 405 -18.25 4.67 0.33
N GLN A 406 -17.04 4.82 -0.21
CA GLN A 406 -16.51 6.11 -0.65
C GLN A 406 -17.42 6.81 -1.68
N ASN A 407 -17.98 6.05 -2.61
CA ASN A 407 -18.86 6.60 -3.65
C ASN A 407 -20.27 6.93 -3.13
N THR A 408 -20.67 6.42 -1.96
CA THR A 408 -21.96 6.74 -1.31
C THR A 408 -21.87 7.88 -0.30
N ARG A 409 -20.71 8.54 -0.19
CA ARG A 409 -20.51 9.65 0.73
C ARG A 409 -21.52 10.79 0.50
N ASN A 410 -21.81 11.50 1.55
CA ASN A 410 -22.71 12.65 1.49
C ASN A 410 -22.18 13.71 0.52
N GLU A 411 -23.09 14.38 -0.17
CA GLU A 411 -22.75 15.47 -1.08
C GLU A 411 -22.01 16.59 -0.32
N GLY A 412 -20.89 17.04 -0.88
CA GLY A 412 -20.04 18.08 -0.26
C GLY A 412 -19.09 17.57 0.83
N SER A 413 -19.16 16.29 1.23
CA SER A 413 -18.17 15.74 2.16
C SER A 413 -16.85 15.43 1.46
N SER A 414 -15.75 15.49 2.22
CA SER A 414 -14.39 15.23 1.71
C SER A 414 -14.22 13.79 1.22
N TRP A 415 -13.42 13.60 0.18
CA TRP A 415 -12.95 12.27 -0.23
C TRP A 415 -12.04 11.63 0.81
N LYS A 416 -11.28 12.45 1.53
CA LYS A 416 -10.24 11.96 2.45
C LYS A 416 -10.81 11.53 3.78
N LEU A 417 -11.84 12.22 4.24
CA LEU A 417 -12.62 11.92 5.45
C LEU A 417 -14.11 12.09 5.13
N PRO A 418 -14.71 11.13 4.44
CA PRO A 418 -16.10 11.25 4.05
C PRO A 418 -17.05 11.08 5.23
N THR A 419 -18.18 11.75 5.17
CA THR A 419 -19.34 11.44 5.99
C THR A 419 -20.29 10.56 5.19
N ILE A 420 -20.79 9.48 5.83
CA ILE A 420 -21.68 8.49 5.23
C ILE A 420 -23.01 8.52 5.96
N GLY A 421 -24.08 8.93 5.26
CA GLY A 421 -25.39 9.07 5.88
C GLY A 421 -25.33 10.00 7.10
N ASP A 422 -25.90 9.58 8.21
CA ASP A 422 -25.85 10.28 9.50
C ASP A 422 -24.69 9.85 10.41
N GLY A 423 -23.86 8.88 9.95
CA GLY A 423 -22.76 8.33 10.71
C GLY A 423 -23.14 7.24 11.73
N SER A 424 -24.37 6.73 11.67
CA SER A 424 -24.79 5.67 12.58
C SER A 424 -24.21 4.30 12.28
N LEU A 425 -23.75 4.03 11.05
CA LEU A 425 -23.19 2.76 10.62
C LEU A 425 -21.69 2.83 10.31
N VAL A 426 -21.25 3.86 9.56
CA VAL A 426 -19.89 3.99 9.05
C VAL A 426 -19.30 5.33 9.42
N ARG A 427 -18.11 5.33 10.00
CA ARG A 427 -17.33 6.53 10.28
C ARG A 427 -15.89 6.40 9.80
N TYR A 428 -15.26 7.53 9.58
CA TYR A 428 -13.87 7.61 9.16
C TYR A 428 -13.03 8.36 10.21
N ALA A 429 -11.85 7.84 10.44
CA ALA A 429 -10.83 8.43 11.29
C ALA A 429 -9.53 8.67 10.52
N SER A 430 -8.72 9.58 11.02
CA SER A 430 -7.35 9.82 10.58
C SER A 430 -6.53 10.32 11.75
N ARG A 431 -5.24 10.60 11.54
CA ARG A 431 -4.37 11.21 12.56
C ARG A 431 -4.94 12.50 13.18
N VAL A 432 -5.68 13.28 12.41
CA VAL A 432 -6.18 14.61 12.83
C VAL A 432 -7.68 14.64 13.13
N SER A 433 -8.36 13.53 12.93
CA SER A 433 -9.81 13.42 13.16
C SER A 433 -10.13 12.03 13.68
N ASP A 434 -10.73 11.98 14.84
CA ASP A 434 -11.31 10.76 15.38
C ASP A 434 -12.67 10.45 14.71
N ALA A 435 -13.16 9.25 14.90
CA ALA A 435 -14.45 8.81 14.37
C ALA A 435 -15.65 9.31 15.20
N SER A 436 -15.46 10.20 16.16
CA SER A 436 -16.52 10.67 17.07
C SER A 436 -17.47 11.70 16.44
N GLN A 437 -17.02 12.36 15.37
CA GLN A 437 -17.79 13.43 14.71
C GLN A 437 -18.86 12.84 13.79
N ALA A 438 -20.06 12.65 14.30
CA ALA A 438 -21.24 12.22 13.56
C ALA A 438 -22.50 12.92 14.07
N GLU A 439 -23.54 13.00 13.21
CA GLU A 439 -24.81 13.61 13.57
C GLU A 439 -25.69 12.69 14.43
N ALA A 440 -25.53 11.37 14.28
CA ALA A 440 -26.30 10.36 15.00
C ALA A 440 -25.43 9.53 15.96
N ASP A 441 -26.07 8.92 16.93
CA ASP A 441 -25.48 7.84 17.72
C ASP A 441 -25.17 6.61 16.86
N TRP A 442 -24.31 5.71 17.35
CA TRP A 442 -24.06 4.45 16.69
C TRP A 442 -25.29 3.54 16.66
N GLY A 443 -25.52 2.87 15.54
CA GLY A 443 -26.45 1.76 15.45
C GLY A 443 -25.88 0.47 16.09
N GLU A 444 -26.54 -0.65 15.79
CA GLU A 444 -26.14 -1.98 16.33
C GLU A 444 -24.77 -2.42 15.79
N MET A 445 -24.50 -2.19 14.51
CA MET A 445 -23.21 -2.48 13.88
C MET A 445 -22.37 -1.20 13.76
N ARG A 446 -21.09 -1.30 14.03
CA ARG A 446 -20.14 -0.16 13.98
C ARG A 446 -18.99 -0.45 13.03
N ILE A 447 -18.87 0.33 11.99
CA ILE A 447 -17.79 0.22 11.01
C ILE A 447 -16.94 1.48 11.05
N VAL A 448 -15.64 1.31 11.32
CA VAL A 448 -14.69 2.42 11.31
C VAL A 448 -13.60 2.16 10.29
N PHE A 449 -13.32 3.19 9.47
CA PHE A 449 -12.16 3.23 8.60
C PHE A 449 -11.13 4.20 9.18
N LEU A 450 -9.88 3.75 9.30
CA LEU A 450 -8.73 4.61 9.57
C LEU A 450 -7.93 4.79 8.29
N GLN A 451 -7.78 6.04 7.83
CA GLN A 451 -7.00 6.35 6.63
C GLN A 451 -6.30 7.71 6.75
N TYR A 452 -5.01 7.73 6.43
CA TYR A 452 -4.27 8.99 6.37
C TYR A 452 -4.44 9.65 5.01
N SER A 453 -4.59 10.96 4.98
CA SER A 453 -4.76 11.72 3.72
C SER A 453 -3.53 11.65 2.81
N SER A 454 -2.37 11.32 3.36
CA SER A 454 -1.11 11.13 2.65
C SER A 454 -0.85 9.68 2.23
N ASP A 455 -1.80 8.76 2.47
CA ASP A 455 -1.59 7.33 2.18
C ASP A 455 -1.76 7.01 0.68
N PRO A 456 -0.66 6.70 -0.03
CA PRO A 456 -0.73 6.42 -1.46
C PRO A 456 -1.30 5.02 -1.78
N ILE A 457 -1.36 4.10 -0.81
CA ILE A 457 -2.02 2.80 -0.99
C ILE A 457 -3.54 2.98 -1.07
N VAL A 458 -4.08 3.88 -0.25
CA VAL A 458 -5.51 4.20 -0.21
C VAL A 458 -5.90 5.07 -1.41
N PHE A 459 -5.10 6.09 -1.72
CA PHE A 459 -5.46 7.15 -2.67
C PHE A 459 -4.83 7.02 -4.05
N TYR A 460 -4.20 5.89 -4.38
CA TYR A 460 -3.80 5.61 -5.74
C TYR A 460 -5.03 5.50 -6.65
N ASP A 461 -4.98 6.14 -7.83
CA ASP A 461 -6.02 6.01 -8.84
C ASP A 461 -5.38 5.48 -10.15
N PRO A 462 -5.73 4.27 -10.62
CA PRO A 462 -5.21 3.73 -11.87
C PRO A 462 -5.56 4.59 -13.09
N TYR A 463 -6.56 5.46 -13.00
CA TYR A 463 -6.95 6.36 -14.07
C TYR A 463 -6.20 7.71 -14.05
N SER A 464 -5.32 7.95 -13.08
CA SER A 464 -4.53 9.19 -12.99
C SER A 464 -3.55 9.38 -14.15
N LEU A 465 -3.45 8.41 -15.06
CA LEU A 465 -2.75 8.55 -16.33
C LEU A 465 -3.34 9.68 -17.21
N TRP A 466 -4.66 9.88 -17.17
CA TRP A 466 -5.38 10.85 -18.01
C TRP A 466 -6.47 11.64 -17.29
N ARG A 467 -6.88 11.26 -16.07
CA ARG A 467 -7.95 11.87 -15.28
C ARG A 467 -7.46 12.17 -13.88
N ALA A 468 -7.76 13.37 -13.38
CA ALA A 468 -7.45 13.71 -11.99
C ALA A 468 -8.18 12.76 -11.01
N PRO A 469 -7.48 12.20 -10.02
CA PRO A 469 -8.13 11.50 -8.92
C PRO A 469 -9.19 12.40 -8.27
N PRO A 470 -10.37 11.87 -7.90
CA PRO A 470 -11.44 12.68 -7.31
C PRO A 470 -11.01 13.47 -6.08
N TRP A 471 -10.18 12.89 -5.21
CA TRP A 471 -9.67 13.50 -3.99
C TRP A 471 -8.75 14.72 -4.23
N MET A 472 -8.19 14.88 -5.44
CA MET A 472 -7.41 16.08 -5.80
C MET A 472 -8.26 17.31 -6.07
N ASN A 473 -9.59 17.17 -6.16
CA ASN A 473 -10.52 18.29 -6.29
C ASN A 473 -10.91 18.88 -4.94
N ASP A 474 -10.66 18.17 -3.84
CA ASP A 474 -10.89 18.65 -2.49
C ASP A 474 -9.81 19.65 -2.05
N ALA A 475 -10.11 20.42 -1.02
CA ALA A 475 -9.10 21.21 -0.34
C ALA A 475 -7.96 20.29 0.17
N PRO A 476 -6.69 20.74 0.11
CA PRO A 476 -5.59 19.99 0.65
C PRO A 476 -5.81 19.63 2.13
N ALA A 477 -5.53 18.40 2.52
CA ALA A 477 -5.52 18.01 3.91
C ALA A 477 -4.32 18.62 4.65
N GLN A 478 -4.32 18.54 5.98
CA GLN A 478 -3.25 19.14 6.79
C GLN A 478 -1.86 18.57 6.49
N ASP A 479 -1.79 17.28 6.14
CA ASP A 479 -0.56 16.56 5.78
C ASP A 479 -0.28 16.49 4.27
N ALA A 480 -1.07 17.20 3.44
CA ALA A 480 -0.88 17.27 1.99
C ALA A 480 -0.38 18.66 1.55
N SER A 481 0.43 18.70 0.50
CA SER A 481 0.94 19.95 -0.04
C SER A 481 -0.15 20.75 -0.77
N GLU A 482 -0.23 22.06 -0.51
CA GLU A 482 -1.09 23.00 -1.23
C GLU A 482 -0.67 23.16 -2.72
N HIS A 483 0.53 22.73 -3.04
CA HIS A 483 1.10 22.78 -4.39
C HIS A 483 0.84 21.52 -5.20
N LEU A 484 0.13 20.55 -4.65
CA LEU A 484 -0.23 19.32 -5.35
C LEU A 484 -1.12 19.64 -6.55
N ARG A 485 -0.75 19.15 -7.73
CA ARG A 485 -1.43 19.41 -9.00
C ARG A 485 -1.49 18.15 -9.84
N PHE A 486 -2.63 17.93 -10.48
CA PHE A 486 -2.74 16.88 -11.46
C PHE A 486 -2.01 17.25 -12.76
N ILE A 487 -1.12 16.36 -13.18
CA ILE A 487 -0.43 16.43 -14.47
C ILE A 487 -0.58 15.07 -15.13
N PRO A 488 -1.31 14.97 -16.27
CA PRO A 488 -1.52 13.69 -16.96
C PRO A 488 -0.20 12.92 -17.14
N ILE A 489 -0.25 11.62 -17.00
CA ILE A 489 0.88 10.70 -17.06
C ILE A 489 1.81 10.85 -15.85
N VAL A 490 2.32 12.05 -15.57
CA VAL A 490 3.29 12.30 -14.49
C VAL A 490 2.70 11.93 -13.13
N THR A 491 1.49 12.37 -12.83
CA THR A 491 0.80 12.06 -11.56
C THR A 491 0.65 10.56 -11.35
N GLN A 492 0.35 9.78 -12.39
CA GLN A 492 0.30 8.32 -12.32
C GLN A 492 1.61 7.72 -11.79
N PHE A 493 2.75 8.15 -12.38
CA PHE A 493 4.06 7.65 -11.96
C PHE A 493 4.49 8.19 -10.59
N GLN A 494 4.07 9.40 -10.23
CA GLN A 494 4.30 9.95 -8.90
C GLN A 494 3.57 9.11 -7.84
N LEU A 495 2.28 8.85 -8.02
CA LEU A 495 1.48 8.04 -7.10
C LEU A 495 1.96 6.58 -7.03
N ALA A 496 2.35 5.98 -8.17
CA ALA A 496 2.91 4.64 -8.19
C ALA A 496 4.24 4.55 -7.42
N MET A 497 5.09 5.58 -7.53
CA MET A 497 6.35 5.66 -6.78
C MET A 497 6.09 5.87 -5.29
N ASP A 498 5.13 6.74 -4.93
CA ASP A 498 4.74 6.97 -3.54
C ASP A 498 4.17 5.67 -2.92
N MET A 499 3.36 4.92 -3.67
CA MET A 499 2.83 3.62 -3.24
C MET A 499 3.96 2.62 -2.94
N ALA A 500 4.97 2.53 -3.83
CA ALA A 500 6.12 1.64 -3.62
C ALA A 500 6.98 2.02 -2.40
N LEU A 501 6.89 3.26 -1.93
CA LEU A 501 7.70 3.81 -0.83
C LEU A 501 6.87 4.18 0.40
N SER A 502 5.61 3.83 0.42
CA SER A 502 4.62 4.27 1.40
C SER A 502 4.99 3.94 2.85
N PHE A 503 5.72 2.86 3.09
CA PHE A 503 6.24 2.46 4.40
C PHE A 503 7.46 3.28 4.87
N GLY A 504 8.09 4.03 3.98
CA GLY A 504 9.20 4.94 4.31
C GLY A 504 8.75 6.34 4.74
N ALA A 505 7.47 6.59 4.86
CA ALA A 505 6.93 7.84 5.41
C ALA A 505 7.12 7.89 6.94
N PRO A 506 7.19 9.10 7.53
CA PRO A 506 7.20 9.22 8.99
C PRO A 506 5.96 8.61 9.63
N PRO A 507 6.05 8.13 10.90
CA PRO A 507 4.90 7.60 11.64
C PRO A 507 3.70 8.57 11.61
N GLY A 508 2.50 8.03 11.38
CA GLY A 508 1.28 8.83 11.23
C GLY A 508 1.12 9.49 9.85
N HIS A 509 1.94 9.11 8.87
CA HIS A 509 1.89 9.57 7.49
C HIS A 509 2.13 8.43 6.50
N GLY A 510 1.72 8.63 5.24
CA GLY A 510 1.82 7.60 4.23
C GLY A 510 1.04 6.35 4.63
N HIS A 511 1.65 5.18 4.51
CA HIS A 511 1.07 3.90 4.94
C HIS A 511 1.69 3.38 6.25
N ALA A 512 2.26 4.27 7.06
CA ALA A 512 2.90 3.97 8.33
C ALA A 512 1.96 4.30 9.48
N TYR A 513 1.00 3.40 9.76
CA TYR A 513 0.01 3.56 10.80
C TYR A 513 0.65 3.44 12.19
N TYR A 514 0.12 4.19 13.15
CA TYR A 514 0.72 4.45 14.43
C TYR A 514 -0.22 4.05 15.57
N ALA A 515 0.29 3.44 16.64
CA ALA A 515 -0.53 2.90 17.73
C ALA A 515 -1.54 3.93 18.30
N GLN A 516 -1.11 5.17 18.46
CA GLN A 516 -1.97 6.23 19.00
C GLN A 516 -3.19 6.55 18.13
N ASP A 517 -3.10 6.32 16.82
CA ASP A 517 -4.17 6.62 15.87
C ASP A 517 -5.19 5.48 15.73
N TYR A 518 -4.85 4.26 16.19
CA TYR A 518 -5.79 3.14 16.29
C TYR A 518 -6.71 3.23 17.51
N ILE A 519 -6.30 3.96 18.55
CA ILE A 519 -6.98 3.97 19.85
C ILE A 519 -8.40 4.54 19.73
N ASP A 520 -8.60 5.74 19.18
CA ASP A 520 -9.93 6.31 19.01
C ASP A 520 -10.85 5.45 18.12
N PRO A 521 -10.40 4.95 16.94
CA PRO A 521 -11.16 4.00 16.15
C PRO A 521 -11.61 2.76 16.93
N TRP A 522 -10.74 2.15 17.72
CA TRP A 522 -11.13 1.01 18.54
C TRP A 522 -12.15 1.36 19.60
N VAL A 523 -12.00 2.49 20.31
CA VAL A 523 -13.01 3.00 21.26
C VAL A 523 -14.36 3.16 20.58
N GLN A 524 -14.39 3.72 19.36
CA GLN A 524 -15.63 3.90 18.59
C GLN A 524 -16.23 2.57 18.11
N THR A 525 -15.40 1.62 17.73
CA THR A 525 -15.83 0.33 17.20
C THR A 525 -16.34 -0.59 18.32
N THR A 526 -15.56 -0.77 19.38
CA THR A 526 -15.84 -1.78 20.40
C THR A 526 -16.58 -1.22 21.63
N ALA A 527 -16.61 0.09 21.81
CA ALA A 527 -17.24 0.78 22.95
C ALA A 527 -16.95 0.08 24.30
N PRO A 528 -15.69 0.08 24.75
CA PRO A 528 -15.31 -0.62 25.98
C PRO A 528 -16.04 -0.03 27.19
N ASP A 529 -16.56 -0.88 28.05
CA ASP A 529 -17.39 -0.48 29.18
C ASP A 529 -16.61 0.36 30.19
N GLY A 530 -17.17 1.51 30.59
CA GLY A 530 -16.56 2.40 31.57
C GLY A 530 -15.32 3.17 31.08
N TRP A 531 -14.93 3.02 29.81
CA TRP A 531 -13.76 3.70 29.24
C TRP A 531 -14.01 5.20 29.02
N THR A 532 -13.08 6.02 29.46
CA THR A 532 -13.22 7.49 29.42
C THR A 532 -12.26 8.15 28.44
N ALA A 533 -12.50 9.41 28.11
CA ALA A 533 -11.56 10.22 27.33
C ALA A 533 -10.20 10.38 28.03
N GLN A 534 -10.17 10.33 29.36
CA GLN A 534 -8.92 10.36 30.13
C GLN A 534 -8.13 9.06 29.95
N ASP A 535 -8.81 7.89 29.90
CA ASP A 535 -8.16 6.61 29.66
C ASP A 535 -7.60 6.55 28.24
N THR A 536 -8.33 7.07 27.26
CA THR A 536 -7.85 7.25 25.88
C THR A 536 -6.56 8.08 25.85
N ALA A 537 -6.51 9.22 26.51
CA ALA A 537 -5.32 10.07 26.56
C ALA A 537 -4.13 9.37 27.25
N ARG A 538 -4.39 8.63 28.34
CA ARG A 538 -3.37 7.83 29.04
C ARG A 538 -2.83 6.72 28.14
N LEU A 539 -3.71 5.99 27.44
CA LEU A 539 -3.30 4.90 26.56
C LEU A 539 -2.49 5.42 25.37
N LYS A 540 -2.86 6.55 24.77
CA LYS A 540 -2.05 7.20 23.73
C LYS A 540 -0.65 7.55 24.21
N ALA A 541 -0.50 8.03 25.44
CA ALA A 541 0.80 8.30 26.02
C ALA A 541 1.58 7.02 26.38
N HIS A 542 0.88 5.96 26.74
CA HIS A 542 1.47 4.65 27.06
C HIS A 542 1.96 3.92 25.80
N CYS A 543 1.29 4.05 24.67
CA CYS A 543 1.63 3.40 23.41
C CYS A 543 2.46 4.31 22.45
N ASP A 544 3.35 5.16 22.99
CA ASP A 544 4.17 6.10 22.20
C ASP A 544 5.60 5.56 21.98
N TYR A 545 5.72 4.37 21.39
CA TYR A 545 7.02 3.72 21.13
C TYR A 545 7.50 3.79 19.68
N GLY A 546 6.69 4.32 18.76
CA GLY A 546 7.08 4.52 17.36
C GLY A 546 6.36 3.63 16.37
N PHE A 547 6.89 3.63 15.14
CA PHE A 547 6.31 2.87 14.03
C PHE A 547 6.53 1.36 14.23
N GLN A 548 5.50 0.57 13.98
CA GLN A 548 5.45 -0.88 14.18
C GLN A 548 5.63 -1.35 15.63
N ALA A 549 5.68 -0.42 16.57
CA ALA A 549 5.63 -0.74 17.99
C ALA A 549 4.18 -0.75 18.46
N GLY A 550 3.88 -1.60 19.43
CA GLY A 550 2.62 -1.59 20.15
C GLY A 550 2.67 -0.67 21.38
N CYS A 551 2.30 -1.22 22.52
CA CYS A 551 2.31 -0.52 23.79
C CYS A 551 3.49 -0.93 24.69
N SER A 552 4.56 -1.49 24.14
CA SER A 552 5.78 -1.88 24.84
C SER A 552 7.03 -1.54 24.03
N GLU A 553 8.17 -1.28 24.69
CA GLU A 553 9.48 -1.29 24.05
C GLU A 553 9.80 -2.71 23.57
N ARG A 554 10.13 -2.88 22.28
CA ARG A 554 10.50 -4.16 21.67
C ARG A 554 11.93 -4.13 21.19
#